data_71c0367200ab31721fe1dd2ab5374103
#
_entry.id   71c0367200ab31721fe1dd2ab5374103
#
_cell.length_a   1.000
_cell.length_b   1.000
_cell.length_c   1.000
_cell.angle_alpha   90.00
_cell.angle_beta   90.00
_cell.angle_gamma   90.00
#
_symmetry.space_group_name_H-M   'P 1'
#
loop_
_entity.id
_entity.type
_entity.pdbx_description
1 polymer ?
#
loop_
_entity_poly.entity_id
_entity_poly.type
_entity_poly.pdbx_seq_one_letter_code
_entity_poly.pdbx_strand_id
1 'polypeptide(L)'
;MTAGKAPHIAKKLLEVLVEMNLADHPVLFHVFSNGGCTIYNAMREELKNDVDLEDIARLGVVYDSAPGCPRLYRHIHLMYSGYQPGLITNLRMACFFVFAAIGVGIDSVCRFFGTPLRETMYDKMLYYQDNCSELYLYSKADQIILSSDVDNMIERRRMQSVDISAKRWEDSAHVQHLRIHREDYLKECYAFLMKCLQQSFESEEALGPLEDTTNKKFK
;
A
#
# COMPACT_ATOMS: atom_id res chain seq x y z
N MET A 1 -4.91 12.01 -7.40
CA MET A 1 -6.14 11.37 -6.89
C MET A 1 -6.45 11.98 -5.54
N THR A 2 -7.64 12.51 -5.33
CA THR A 2 -8.01 13.08 -4.03
C THR A 2 -8.36 11.96 -3.06
N ALA A 3 -7.79 11.98 -1.85
CA ALA A 3 -8.02 10.98 -0.80
C ALA A 3 -9.52 10.69 -0.54
N GLY A 4 -10.40 11.67 -0.78
CA GLY A 4 -11.84 11.53 -0.61
C GLY A 4 -12.55 10.58 -1.61
N LYS A 5 -11.89 10.17 -2.71
CA LYS A 5 -12.45 9.22 -3.67
C LYS A 5 -11.98 7.78 -3.45
N ALA A 6 -10.97 7.56 -2.61
CA ALA A 6 -10.38 6.25 -2.40
C ALA A 6 -11.38 5.21 -1.84
N PRO A 7 -12.23 5.51 -0.83
CA PRO A 7 -13.22 4.55 -0.35
C PRO A 7 -14.21 4.11 -1.44
N HIS A 8 -14.69 5.05 -2.25
CA HIS A 8 -15.61 4.71 -3.35
C HIS A 8 -14.96 3.82 -4.42
N ILE A 9 -13.67 4.06 -4.74
CA ILE A 9 -12.93 3.22 -5.68
C ILE A 9 -12.68 1.84 -5.06
N ALA A 10 -12.30 1.80 -3.79
CA ALA A 10 -12.07 0.58 -3.05
C ALA A 10 -13.32 -0.30 -3.05
N LYS A 11 -14.47 0.26 -2.69
CA LYS A 11 -15.75 -0.45 -2.72
C LYS A 11 -16.08 -1.02 -4.09
N LYS A 12 -15.93 -0.23 -5.16
CA LYS A 12 -16.16 -0.72 -6.53
C LYS A 12 -15.22 -1.86 -6.93
N LEU A 13 -13.96 -1.82 -6.51
CA LEU A 13 -13.02 -2.91 -6.79
C LEU A 13 -13.41 -4.20 -6.05
N LEU A 14 -13.88 -4.10 -4.82
CA LEU A 14 -14.39 -5.24 -4.07
C LEU A 14 -15.69 -5.79 -4.68
N GLU A 15 -16.62 -4.92 -5.08
CA GLU A 15 -17.83 -5.32 -5.83
C GLU A 15 -17.46 -6.12 -7.10
N VAL A 16 -16.46 -5.68 -7.86
CA VAL A 16 -15.97 -6.41 -9.07
C VAL A 16 -15.40 -7.78 -8.71
N LEU A 17 -14.66 -7.93 -7.60
CA LEU A 17 -14.16 -9.24 -7.18
C LEU A 17 -15.31 -10.22 -6.88
N VAL A 18 -16.36 -9.73 -6.22
CA VAL A 18 -17.56 -10.54 -5.93
C VAL A 18 -18.33 -10.86 -7.21
N GLU A 19 -18.61 -9.88 -8.07
CA GLU A 19 -19.33 -10.06 -9.32
C GLU A 19 -18.64 -11.06 -10.27
N MET A 20 -17.30 -11.11 -10.25
CA MET A 20 -16.50 -12.04 -11.04
C MET A 20 -16.32 -13.41 -10.39
N ASN A 21 -16.93 -13.67 -9.22
CA ASN A 21 -16.74 -14.88 -8.42
C ASN A 21 -15.26 -15.14 -8.06
N LEU A 22 -14.49 -14.07 -7.81
CA LEU A 22 -13.10 -14.16 -7.40
C LEU A 22 -12.92 -14.07 -5.89
N ALA A 23 -13.98 -13.80 -5.14
CA ALA A 23 -13.94 -13.71 -3.68
C ALA A 23 -13.55 -15.04 -3.02
N ASP A 24 -13.92 -16.17 -3.64
CA ASP A 24 -13.59 -17.53 -3.17
C ASP A 24 -12.17 -17.97 -3.55
N HIS A 25 -11.41 -17.11 -4.21
CA HIS A 25 -10.04 -17.43 -4.62
C HIS A 25 -9.02 -16.59 -3.86
N PRO A 26 -7.83 -17.15 -3.58
CA PRO A 26 -6.76 -16.37 -2.94
C PRO A 26 -6.30 -15.22 -3.84
N VAL A 27 -6.29 -13.99 -3.29
CA VAL A 27 -6.01 -12.76 -4.03
C VAL A 27 -4.62 -12.22 -3.67
N LEU A 28 -3.77 -12.03 -4.67
CA LEU A 28 -2.51 -11.29 -4.56
C LEU A 28 -2.73 -9.86 -5.04
N PHE A 29 -2.46 -8.88 -4.17
CA PHE A 29 -2.55 -7.47 -4.54
C PHE A 29 -1.22 -6.95 -5.08
N HIS A 30 -1.25 -6.25 -6.22
CA HIS A 30 -0.09 -5.55 -6.76
C HIS A 30 -0.36 -4.05 -6.76
N VAL A 31 0.35 -3.33 -5.90
CA VAL A 31 0.06 -1.94 -5.51
C VAL A 31 1.17 -1.03 -6.04
N PHE A 32 0.81 -0.07 -6.88
CA PHE A 32 1.74 0.86 -7.50
C PHE A 32 1.65 2.24 -6.85
N SER A 33 2.79 2.76 -6.40
CA SER A 33 2.94 4.11 -5.87
C SER A 33 2.03 4.40 -4.66
N ASN A 34 2.17 5.57 -4.06
CA ASN A 34 1.29 6.03 -2.96
C ASN A 34 -0.19 6.11 -3.34
N GLY A 35 -0.49 6.29 -4.62
CA GLY A 35 -1.87 6.29 -5.10
C GLY A 35 -2.54 4.94 -4.93
N GLY A 36 -1.84 3.86 -5.32
CA GLY A 36 -2.29 2.49 -5.11
C GLY A 36 -2.38 2.15 -3.61
N CYS A 37 -1.40 2.55 -2.80
CA CYS A 37 -1.44 2.35 -1.35
C CYS A 37 -2.66 3.01 -0.70
N THR A 38 -3.06 4.19 -1.17
CA THR A 38 -4.25 4.88 -0.65
C THR A 38 -5.53 4.08 -0.93
N ILE A 39 -5.65 3.49 -2.12
CA ILE A 39 -6.79 2.65 -2.50
C ILE A 39 -6.74 1.33 -1.72
N TYR A 40 -5.58 0.69 -1.65
CA TYR A 40 -5.41 -0.58 -0.94
C TYR A 40 -5.69 -0.44 0.57
N ASN A 41 -5.28 0.65 1.21
CA ASN A 41 -5.65 0.92 2.60
C ASN A 41 -7.16 1.09 2.78
N ALA A 42 -7.83 1.77 1.84
CA ALA A 42 -9.29 1.88 1.87
C ALA A 42 -9.97 0.52 1.66
N MET A 43 -9.46 -0.33 0.77
CA MET A 43 -9.97 -1.70 0.58
C MET A 43 -9.82 -2.53 1.86
N ARG A 44 -8.68 -2.44 2.56
CA ARG A 44 -8.49 -3.14 3.83
C ARG A 44 -9.45 -2.68 4.93
N GLU A 45 -9.79 -1.39 4.95
CA GLU A 45 -10.78 -0.84 5.87
C GLU A 45 -12.20 -1.38 5.54
N GLU A 46 -12.57 -1.44 4.27
CA GLU A 46 -13.85 -2.03 3.83
C GLU A 46 -13.93 -3.53 4.15
N LEU A 47 -12.87 -4.31 3.84
CA LEU A 47 -12.80 -5.75 4.15
C LEU A 47 -12.98 -6.05 5.65
N LYS A 48 -12.55 -5.16 6.55
CA LYS A 48 -12.76 -5.32 7.99
C LYS A 48 -14.19 -5.03 8.45
N ASN A 49 -14.90 -4.18 7.72
CA ASN A 49 -16.19 -3.69 8.12
C ASN A 49 -17.35 -4.46 7.46
N ASP A 50 -17.07 -5.27 6.45
CA ASP A 50 -18.05 -6.01 5.68
C ASP A 50 -17.84 -7.51 5.89
N VAL A 51 -18.79 -8.14 6.59
CA VAL A 51 -18.76 -9.57 6.96
C VAL A 51 -18.76 -10.47 5.72
N ASP A 52 -19.41 -10.05 4.64
CA ASP A 52 -19.47 -10.81 3.39
C ASP A 52 -18.15 -10.81 2.62
N LEU A 53 -17.24 -9.87 2.94
CA LEU A 53 -15.94 -9.70 2.30
C LEU A 53 -14.76 -10.12 3.20
N GLU A 54 -15.03 -10.44 4.47
CA GLU A 54 -14.00 -10.82 5.45
C GLU A 54 -13.27 -12.12 5.03
N ASP A 55 -13.98 -12.99 4.31
CA ASP A 55 -13.48 -14.28 3.83
C ASP A 55 -12.57 -14.20 2.60
N ILE A 56 -12.38 -13.02 1.98
CA ILE A 56 -11.44 -12.88 0.87
C ILE A 56 -10.03 -13.23 1.34
N ALA A 57 -9.56 -14.42 0.95
CA ALA A 57 -8.24 -14.90 1.28
C ALA A 57 -7.16 -14.04 0.62
N ARG A 58 -6.48 -13.21 1.42
CA ARG A 58 -5.37 -12.38 0.94
C ARG A 58 -4.09 -13.18 0.98
N LEU A 59 -3.59 -13.53 -0.19
CA LEU A 59 -2.38 -14.31 -0.35
C LEU A 59 -1.12 -13.52 0.02
N GLY A 60 -1.07 -12.25 -0.41
CA GLY A 60 0.05 -11.36 -0.20
C GLY A 60 -0.14 -10.01 -0.88
N VAL A 61 0.81 -9.10 -0.68
CA VAL A 61 0.83 -7.81 -1.36
C VAL A 61 2.21 -7.45 -1.90
N VAL A 62 2.26 -7.01 -3.14
CA VAL A 62 3.45 -6.46 -3.80
C VAL A 62 3.33 -4.94 -3.84
N TYR A 63 4.29 -4.23 -3.26
CA TYR A 63 4.40 -2.78 -3.32
C TYR A 63 5.49 -2.39 -4.32
N ASP A 64 5.09 -1.79 -5.44
CA ASP A 64 6.00 -1.25 -6.45
C ASP A 64 6.13 0.26 -6.29
N SER A 65 7.35 0.76 -6.04
CA SER A 65 7.62 2.17 -5.79
C SER A 65 6.73 2.76 -4.69
N ALA A 66 6.60 2.04 -3.58
CA ALA A 66 5.70 2.37 -2.46
C ALA A 66 6.09 1.59 -1.17
N PRO A 67 5.63 2.08 0.00
CA PRO A 67 5.07 3.38 0.26
C PRO A 67 6.15 4.44 0.50
N GLY A 68 5.81 5.70 0.26
CA GLY A 68 6.67 6.83 0.62
C GLY A 68 5.98 7.80 1.56
N CYS A 69 6.75 8.41 2.45
CA CYS A 69 6.24 9.48 3.29
C CYS A 69 5.68 10.62 2.44
N PRO A 70 4.51 11.15 2.77
CA PRO A 70 3.96 12.29 2.05
C PRO A 70 4.84 13.53 2.29
N ARG A 71 5.51 13.97 1.22
CA ARG A 71 6.33 15.18 1.23
C ARG A 71 5.66 16.26 0.39
N LEU A 72 5.15 17.28 1.04
CA LEU A 72 4.43 18.38 0.41
C LEU A 72 5.24 19.01 -0.73
N TYR A 73 6.55 19.23 -0.51
CA TYR A 73 7.44 19.80 -1.53
C TYR A 73 7.43 19.02 -2.85
N ARG A 74 7.49 17.67 -2.79
CA ARG A 74 7.49 16.83 -4.00
C ARG A 74 6.16 16.86 -4.73
N HIS A 75 5.05 16.83 -4.01
CA HIS A 75 3.72 16.98 -4.63
C HIS A 75 3.58 18.31 -5.36
N ILE A 76 4.09 19.38 -4.76
CA ILE A 76 4.05 20.72 -5.35
C ILE A 76 4.93 20.79 -6.59
N HIS A 77 6.16 20.29 -6.51
CA HIS A 77 7.07 20.26 -7.65
C HIS A 77 6.48 19.49 -8.84
N LEU A 78 5.84 18.33 -8.60
CA LEU A 78 5.17 17.55 -9.64
C LEU A 78 3.95 18.26 -10.23
N MET A 79 3.15 18.96 -9.40
CA MET A 79 1.99 19.72 -9.88
C MET A 79 2.38 20.91 -10.76
N TYR A 80 3.55 21.49 -10.53
CA TYR A 80 3.99 22.72 -11.22
C TYR A 80 5.09 22.51 -12.25
N SER A 81 5.68 21.33 -12.39
CA SER A 81 6.71 21.04 -13.37
C SER A 81 6.29 21.25 -14.84
N GLY A 82 4.99 21.38 -15.12
CA GLY A 82 4.43 21.68 -16.44
C GLY A 82 3.83 23.09 -16.59
N TYR A 83 3.98 23.96 -15.56
CA TYR A 83 3.29 25.28 -15.58
C TYR A 83 4.22 26.39 -16.09
N GLN A 84 3.70 27.22 -17.02
CA GLN A 84 4.41 28.42 -17.49
C GLN A 84 4.46 29.48 -16.36
N PRO A 85 5.63 30.03 -16.06
CA PRO A 85 5.77 31.02 -14.98
C PRO A 85 5.10 32.33 -15.35
N GLY A 86 4.21 32.81 -14.45
CA GLY A 86 3.58 34.13 -14.52
C GLY A 86 3.49 34.75 -13.13
N LEU A 87 3.40 36.09 -13.04
CA LEU A 87 3.41 36.82 -11.77
C LEU A 87 2.30 36.33 -10.82
N ILE A 88 1.08 36.19 -11.32
CA ILE A 88 -0.08 35.73 -10.54
C ILE A 88 0.10 34.26 -10.09
N THR A 89 0.62 33.40 -10.96
CA THR A 89 0.91 32.01 -10.66
C THR A 89 1.97 31.90 -9.57
N ASN A 90 3.06 32.67 -9.68
CA ASN A 90 4.12 32.69 -8.68
C ASN A 90 3.63 33.20 -7.32
N LEU A 91 2.75 34.21 -7.28
CA LEU A 91 2.17 34.74 -6.05
C LEU A 91 1.24 33.69 -5.38
N ARG A 92 0.37 33.04 -6.16
CA ARG A 92 -0.48 31.96 -5.66
C ARG A 92 0.35 30.79 -5.13
N MET A 93 1.44 30.44 -5.81
CA MET A 93 2.38 29.42 -5.34
C MET A 93 3.04 29.83 -4.03
N ALA A 94 3.55 31.05 -3.93
CA ALA A 94 4.16 31.55 -2.70
C ALA A 94 3.17 31.50 -1.51
N CYS A 95 1.94 31.99 -1.69
CA CYS A 95 0.90 31.87 -0.67
C CYS A 95 0.62 30.42 -0.28
N PHE A 96 0.47 29.52 -1.26
CA PHE A 96 0.25 28.11 -1.01
C PHE A 96 1.42 27.47 -0.24
N PHE A 97 2.67 27.77 -0.59
CA PHE A 97 3.85 27.31 0.14
C PHE A 97 3.87 27.77 1.60
N VAL A 98 3.51 29.03 1.85
CA VAL A 98 3.45 29.55 3.22
C VAL A 98 2.40 28.81 4.04
N PHE A 99 1.18 28.67 3.53
CA PHE A 99 0.12 27.93 4.22
C PHE A 99 0.47 26.47 4.43
N ALA A 100 1.07 25.84 3.43
CA ALA A 100 1.51 24.47 3.51
C ALA A 100 2.65 24.26 4.52
N ALA A 101 3.63 25.18 4.57
CA ALA A 101 4.71 25.15 5.54
C ALA A 101 4.18 25.33 6.97
N ILE A 102 3.23 26.23 7.19
CA ILE A 102 2.56 26.39 8.49
C ILE A 102 1.85 25.10 8.87
N GLY A 103 1.08 24.48 7.97
CA GLY A 103 0.36 23.23 8.23
C GLY A 103 1.31 22.08 8.59
N VAL A 104 2.42 21.94 7.85
CA VAL A 104 3.47 20.94 8.15
C VAL A 104 4.15 21.22 9.48
N GLY A 105 4.44 22.50 9.79
CA GLY A 105 5.02 22.89 11.06
C GLY A 105 4.13 22.52 12.25
N ILE A 106 2.83 22.83 12.16
CA ILE A 106 1.85 22.46 13.19
C ILE A 106 1.74 20.96 13.32
N ASP A 107 1.62 20.21 12.22
CA ASP A 107 1.53 18.73 12.25
C ASP A 107 2.80 18.12 12.86
N SER A 108 3.99 18.66 12.55
CA SER A 108 5.26 18.21 13.14
C SER A 108 5.31 18.39 14.64
N VAL A 109 4.82 19.53 15.14
CA VAL A 109 4.70 19.79 16.58
C VAL A 109 3.69 18.81 17.21
N CYS A 110 2.52 18.63 16.60
CA CYS A 110 1.52 17.68 17.09
C CYS A 110 2.04 16.25 17.11
N ARG A 111 2.81 15.81 16.10
CA ARG A 111 3.46 14.49 16.06
C ARG A 111 4.49 14.32 17.16
N PHE A 112 5.27 15.37 17.45
CA PHE A 112 6.22 15.34 18.56
C PHE A 112 5.52 15.08 19.91
N PHE A 113 4.30 15.60 20.11
CA PHE A 113 3.47 15.34 21.29
C PHE A 113 2.60 14.07 21.17
N GLY A 114 2.79 13.25 20.14
CA GLY A 114 2.03 12.00 19.94
C GLY A 114 0.59 12.18 19.44
N THR A 115 0.20 13.36 19.02
CA THR A 115 -1.16 13.69 18.55
C THR A 115 -1.12 14.29 17.14
N PRO A 116 -0.86 13.49 16.07
CA PRO A 116 -0.83 14.01 14.71
C PRO A 116 -2.17 14.64 14.33
N LEU A 117 -2.14 15.80 13.68
CA LEU A 117 -3.35 16.46 13.17
C LEU A 117 -4.10 15.61 12.16
N ARG A 118 -3.36 14.79 11.41
CA ARG A 118 -3.91 13.90 10.39
C ARG A 118 -3.03 12.67 10.24
N GLU A 119 -3.64 11.51 10.36
CA GLU A 119 -2.98 10.28 9.95
C GLU A 119 -2.81 10.26 8.43
N THR A 120 -1.59 10.03 8.00
CA THR A 120 -1.28 9.86 6.60
C THR A 120 -1.51 8.40 6.18
N MET A 121 -1.60 8.14 4.86
CA MET A 121 -1.61 6.78 4.32
C MET A 121 -0.40 5.97 4.83
N TYR A 122 0.77 6.61 4.91
CA TYR A 122 2.00 5.99 5.40
C TYR A 122 1.89 5.59 6.87
N ASP A 123 1.34 6.48 7.72
CA ASP A 123 1.10 6.18 9.15
C ASP A 123 0.13 5.00 9.30
N LYS A 124 -0.96 4.98 8.54
CA LYS A 124 -1.92 3.86 8.54
C LYS A 124 -1.26 2.54 8.18
N MET A 125 -0.35 2.52 7.21
CA MET A 125 0.40 1.32 6.85
C MET A 125 1.37 0.87 7.95
N LEU A 126 2.01 1.81 8.65
CA LEU A 126 2.93 1.50 9.76
C LEU A 126 2.23 0.80 10.92
N TYR A 127 0.99 1.17 11.22
CA TYR A 127 0.25 0.68 12.40
C TYR A 127 -0.76 -0.41 12.07
N TYR A 128 -0.87 -0.79 10.81
CA TYR A 128 -1.82 -1.81 10.41
C TYR A 128 -1.33 -3.20 10.84
N GLN A 129 -2.12 -3.85 11.68
CA GLN A 129 -1.86 -5.23 12.10
C GLN A 129 -2.49 -6.19 11.09
N ASP A 130 -1.70 -6.64 10.15
CA ASP A 130 -2.05 -7.63 9.15
C ASP A 130 -0.87 -8.59 8.98
N ASN A 131 -1.14 -9.88 9.03
CA ASN A 131 -0.12 -10.91 8.87
C ASN A 131 0.08 -11.33 7.41
N CYS A 132 -0.44 -10.56 6.48
CA CYS A 132 -0.27 -10.81 5.06
C CYS A 132 1.20 -10.59 4.65
N SER A 133 1.79 -11.54 3.94
CA SER A 133 3.16 -11.41 3.41
C SER A 133 3.30 -10.22 2.46
N GLU A 134 4.43 -9.54 2.51
CA GLU A 134 4.67 -8.31 1.75
C GLU A 134 5.94 -8.40 0.90
N LEU A 135 5.88 -7.97 -0.37
CA LEU A 135 7.04 -7.77 -1.24
C LEU A 135 7.21 -6.30 -1.57
N TYR A 136 8.39 -5.74 -1.34
CA TYR A 136 8.73 -4.37 -1.68
C TYR A 136 9.70 -4.33 -2.86
N LEU A 137 9.29 -3.67 -3.96
CA LEU A 137 10.05 -3.44 -5.17
C LEU A 137 10.31 -1.93 -5.32
N TYR A 138 11.57 -1.49 -5.19
CA TYR A 138 11.90 -0.06 -5.15
C TYR A 138 13.33 0.22 -5.64
N SER A 139 13.67 1.50 -5.80
CA SER A 139 14.98 1.89 -6.31
C SER A 139 15.51 3.14 -5.60
N LYS A 140 16.84 3.26 -5.54
CA LYS A 140 17.52 4.49 -5.09
C LYS A 140 17.34 5.65 -6.04
N ALA A 141 17.20 5.39 -7.35
CA ALA A 141 17.00 6.42 -8.37
C ALA A 141 15.57 6.96 -8.41
N ASP A 142 14.63 6.36 -7.66
CA ASP A 142 13.27 6.88 -7.56
C ASP A 142 13.25 8.23 -6.84
N GLN A 143 12.92 9.29 -7.60
CA GLN A 143 12.88 10.66 -7.08
C GLN A 143 11.52 11.00 -6.43
N ILE A 144 10.49 10.17 -6.59
CA ILE A 144 9.16 10.38 -6.05
C ILE A 144 9.03 9.68 -4.70
N ILE A 145 9.38 8.41 -4.64
CA ILE A 145 9.39 7.60 -3.42
C ILE A 145 10.86 7.36 -3.04
N LEU A 146 11.28 7.91 -1.91
CA LEU A 146 12.66 7.69 -1.46
C LEU A 146 12.83 6.26 -0.98
N SER A 147 13.94 5.62 -1.36
CA SER A 147 14.29 4.31 -0.86
C SER A 147 14.37 4.25 0.67
N SER A 148 14.83 5.35 1.31
CA SER A 148 14.85 5.45 2.78
C SER A 148 13.47 5.37 3.45
N ASP A 149 12.40 5.81 2.77
CA ASP A 149 11.04 5.68 3.30
C ASP A 149 10.58 4.23 3.25
N VAL A 150 10.92 3.54 2.16
CA VAL A 150 10.61 2.11 1.99
C VAL A 150 11.45 1.28 2.96
N ASP A 151 12.75 1.56 3.11
CA ASP A 151 13.63 0.89 4.07
C ASP A 151 13.06 1.01 5.51
N ASN A 152 12.61 2.22 5.91
CA ASN A 152 12.00 2.43 7.22
C ASN A 152 10.66 1.68 7.38
N MET A 153 9.84 1.61 6.34
CA MET A 153 8.60 0.82 6.36
C MET A 153 8.94 -0.67 6.55
N ILE A 154 9.85 -1.22 5.76
CA ILE A 154 10.30 -2.61 5.86
C ILE A 154 10.77 -2.95 7.27
N GLU A 155 11.64 -2.11 7.85
CA GLU A 155 12.16 -2.32 9.20
C GLU A 155 11.03 -2.36 10.23
N ARG A 156 10.11 -1.40 10.18
CA ARG A 156 8.96 -1.32 11.09
C ARG A 156 8.01 -2.50 10.94
N ARG A 157 7.74 -2.93 9.71
CA ARG A 157 6.87 -4.08 9.46
C ARG A 157 7.51 -5.39 9.92
N ARG A 158 8.82 -5.56 9.76
CA ARG A 158 9.57 -6.70 10.33
C ARG A 158 9.49 -6.77 11.85
N MET A 159 9.55 -5.62 12.53
CA MET A 159 9.35 -5.56 13.99
C MET A 159 7.96 -6.01 14.42
N GLN A 160 6.97 -5.97 13.53
CA GLN A 160 5.61 -6.47 13.75
C GLN A 160 5.44 -7.95 13.34
N SER A 161 6.55 -8.65 13.10
CA SER A 161 6.57 -10.05 12.67
C SER A 161 5.90 -10.32 11.31
N VAL A 162 5.79 -9.30 10.45
CA VAL A 162 5.32 -9.48 9.08
C VAL A 162 6.40 -10.16 8.24
N ASP A 163 6.02 -11.14 7.45
CA ASP A 163 6.92 -11.82 6.51
C ASP A 163 7.19 -10.91 5.30
N ILE A 164 8.45 -10.45 5.15
CA ILE A 164 8.81 -9.44 4.16
C ILE A 164 9.91 -9.95 3.23
N SER A 165 9.62 -9.85 1.93
CA SER A 165 10.57 -9.90 0.84
C SER A 165 10.83 -8.49 0.30
N ALA A 166 12.05 -8.23 -0.19
CA ALA A 166 12.37 -6.91 -0.72
C ALA A 166 13.44 -6.99 -1.81
N LYS A 167 13.25 -6.22 -2.88
CA LYS A 167 14.25 -6.02 -3.94
C LYS A 167 14.44 -4.54 -4.18
N ARG A 168 15.69 -4.08 -4.08
CA ARG A 168 16.08 -2.70 -4.35
C ARG A 168 17.05 -2.64 -5.53
N TRP A 169 16.71 -1.81 -6.50
CA TRP A 169 17.61 -1.46 -7.62
C TRP A 169 18.29 -0.11 -7.38
N GLU A 170 19.29 0.20 -8.18
CA GLU A 170 20.09 1.44 -8.06
C GLU A 170 19.62 2.53 -9.02
N ASP A 171 19.04 2.17 -10.17
CA ASP A 171 18.98 3.00 -11.38
C ASP A 171 17.57 3.16 -12.00
N SER A 172 16.58 2.42 -11.57
CA SER A 172 15.24 2.51 -12.14
C SER A 172 14.43 3.66 -11.53
N ALA A 173 13.77 4.45 -12.38
CA ALA A 173 12.89 5.53 -11.96
C ALA A 173 11.55 5.00 -11.39
N HIS A 174 10.74 5.90 -10.85
CA HIS A 174 9.44 5.61 -10.25
C HIS A 174 8.53 4.78 -11.16
N VAL A 175 8.09 3.60 -10.68
CA VAL A 175 7.23 2.65 -11.42
C VAL A 175 7.82 2.23 -12.78
N GLN A 176 9.16 2.21 -12.90
CA GLN A 176 9.85 1.78 -14.11
C GLN A 176 10.65 0.48 -13.92
N HIS A 177 10.54 -0.15 -12.75
CA HIS A 177 11.35 -1.33 -12.41
C HIS A 177 11.13 -2.48 -13.38
N LEU A 178 9.88 -2.81 -13.70
CA LEU A 178 9.55 -3.84 -14.69
C LEU A 178 10.10 -3.51 -16.09
N ARG A 179 10.15 -2.24 -16.46
CA ARG A 179 10.65 -1.81 -17.79
C ARG A 179 12.15 -1.97 -17.91
N ILE A 180 12.89 -1.63 -16.85
CA ILE A 180 14.36 -1.59 -16.84
C ILE A 180 14.95 -2.96 -16.46
N HIS A 181 14.35 -3.64 -15.48
CA HIS A 181 14.84 -4.89 -14.88
C HIS A 181 13.85 -6.04 -15.04
N ARG A 182 13.34 -6.24 -16.26
CA ARG A 182 12.20 -7.14 -16.52
C ARG A 182 12.37 -8.55 -15.94
N GLU A 183 13.52 -9.16 -16.21
CA GLU A 183 13.77 -10.55 -15.78
C GLU A 183 13.84 -10.65 -14.25
N ASP A 184 14.58 -9.78 -13.62
CA ASP A 184 14.73 -9.70 -12.17
C ASP A 184 13.39 -9.41 -11.49
N TYR A 185 12.64 -8.46 -12.02
CA TYR A 185 11.32 -8.09 -11.52
C TYR A 185 10.34 -9.26 -11.54
N LEU A 186 10.23 -9.94 -12.68
CA LEU A 186 9.34 -11.08 -12.82
C LEU A 186 9.77 -12.25 -11.94
N LYS A 187 11.08 -12.49 -11.80
CA LYS A 187 11.64 -13.50 -10.89
C LYS A 187 11.24 -13.24 -9.44
N GLU A 188 11.38 -11.99 -8.96
CA GLU A 188 11.00 -11.63 -7.59
C GLU A 188 9.48 -11.77 -7.36
N CYS A 189 8.66 -11.29 -8.29
CA CYS A 189 7.20 -11.44 -8.21
C CYS A 189 6.78 -12.92 -8.20
N TYR A 190 7.38 -13.74 -9.07
CA TYR A 190 7.06 -15.17 -9.15
C TYR A 190 7.50 -15.92 -7.89
N ALA A 191 8.72 -15.68 -7.40
CA ALA A 191 9.21 -16.27 -6.18
C ALA A 191 8.34 -15.91 -4.97
N PHE A 192 7.90 -14.66 -4.89
CA PHE A 192 6.97 -14.20 -3.85
C PHE A 192 5.61 -14.88 -3.95
N LEU A 193 5.02 -14.97 -5.14
CA LEU A 193 3.75 -15.67 -5.37
C LEU A 193 3.84 -17.12 -4.92
N MET A 194 4.89 -17.86 -5.34
CA MET A 194 5.07 -19.26 -4.96
C MET A 194 5.23 -19.44 -3.46
N LYS A 195 5.97 -18.56 -2.80
CA LYS A 195 6.10 -18.52 -1.35
C LYS A 195 4.74 -18.35 -0.65
N CYS A 196 3.95 -17.37 -1.09
CA CYS A 196 2.64 -17.12 -0.51
C CYS A 196 1.66 -18.30 -0.72
N LEU A 197 1.69 -18.94 -1.89
CA LEU A 197 0.88 -20.13 -2.16
C LEU A 197 1.29 -21.29 -1.24
N GLN A 198 2.58 -21.52 -1.07
CA GLN A 198 3.05 -22.57 -0.15
C GLN A 198 2.58 -22.33 1.28
N GLN A 199 2.69 -21.09 1.79
CA GLN A 199 2.23 -20.72 3.13
C GLN A 199 0.71 -20.92 3.29
N SER A 200 -0.07 -20.61 2.25
CA SER A 200 -1.53 -20.84 2.27
C SER A 200 -1.86 -22.33 2.39
N PHE A 201 -1.22 -23.19 1.60
CA PHE A 201 -1.42 -24.64 1.67
C PHE A 201 -1.00 -25.22 3.03
N GLU A 202 0.14 -24.81 3.58
CA GLU A 202 0.61 -25.27 4.89
C GLU A 202 -0.35 -24.86 6.02
N SER A 203 -0.97 -23.69 5.91
CA SER A 203 -1.97 -23.23 6.88
C SER A 203 -3.28 -24.00 6.79
N GLU A 204 -3.72 -24.38 5.59
CA GLU A 204 -4.91 -25.21 5.39
C GLU A 204 -4.71 -26.64 5.92
N GLU A 205 -3.54 -27.24 5.65
CA GLU A 205 -3.20 -28.56 6.18
C GLU A 205 -3.11 -28.58 7.72
N ALA A 206 -2.60 -27.49 8.32
CA ALA A 206 -2.50 -27.38 9.77
C ALA A 206 -3.86 -27.25 10.47
N LEU A 207 -4.90 -26.73 9.79
CA LEU A 207 -6.27 -26.63 10.32
C LEU A 207 -7.02 -27.96 10.27
N GLY A 208 -6.53 -28.96 9.54
CA GLY A 208 -7.16 -30.29 9.39
C GLY A 208 -8.50 -30.24 8.63
N PRO A 209 -9.06 -31.40 8.27
CA PRO A 209 -10.36 -31.43 7.63
C PRO A 209 -11.42 -30.90 8.59
N LEU A 210 -12.22 -29.91 8.13
CA LEU A 210 -13.38 -29.41 8.85
C LEU A 210 -14.25 -30.63 9.25
N GLU A 211 -14.41 -30.88 10.55
CA GLU A 211 -15.36 -31.88 11.02
C GLU A 211 -16.74 -31.50 10.48
N ASP A 212 -17.31 -32.39 9.65
CA ASP A 212 -18.62 -32.27 9.08
C ASP A 212 -19.67 -32.28 10.20
N THR A 213 -20.00 -31.08 10.70
CA THR A 213 -21.01 -30.88 11.75
C THR A 213 -22.46 -31.08 11.26
N THR A 214 -22.64 -31.63 10.04
CA THR A 214 -24.01 -31.86 9.50
C THR A 214 -24.75 -33.05 10.11
N ASN A 215 -24.17 -33.78 11.08
CA ASN A 215 -24.79 -35.02 11.61
C ASN A 215 -25.28 -34.94 13.06
N LYS A 216 -25.80 -33.79 13.52
CA LYS A 216 -26.50 -33.71 14.83
C LYS A 216 -27.81 -32.98 14.73
N LYS A 217 -28.78 -33.51 13.96
CA LYS A 217 -30.22 -33.30 14.18
C LYS A 217 -30.98 -34.45 13.53
N PHE A 218 -31.16 -35.52 14.27
CA PHE A 218 -32.34 -36.40 14.22
C PHE A 218 -32.14 -37.55 15.22
N LYS A 219 -32.51 -37.30 16.47
CA LYS A 219 -33.11 -38.27 17.37
C LYS A 219 -33.99 -37.55 18.38
#